data_3c6c3939a6e38cd46e933135fb6b4f33
#
_entry.id   3c6c3939a6e38cd46e933135fb6b4f33
#
_cell.length_a   1.000
_cell.length_b   1.000
_cell.length_c   1.000
_cell.angle_alpha   90.00
_cell.angle_beta   90.00
_cell.angle_gamma   90.00
#
_symmetry.space_group_name_H-M   'P 1'
#
loop_
_entity.id
_entity.type
_entity.pdbx_description
1 polymer ?
#
loop_
_entity_poly.entity_id
_entity_poly.type
_entity_poly.pdbx_seq_one_letter_code
_entity_poly.pdbx_strand_id
1 'polypeptide(L)'
;TYVIFQPEIPALGTRLYWIALGNLASYLAVAYLNIYVLVPRYLMQKRYLTYTVMIFGTVLVLLWIQTIIEDTARIWLGQRAGNILEAVFILNYISSFATVTLCMLGGSITIVLKHWMTENNRVNQLERIHVQSEVEQLKAQVNPQLLFNVLNRTAVLAKSEPKEASGMLLELSQMLRYQLYDCSRKAVLLKAEIDFLTNYLALEQVYSHRFQYTVSAEGEVHRIFVPPLLFLPFVQQSVIQIYSQPVFGSIDLNFHVNGNEIQFVCSFDNGNLLHPDDFSKIRQRLKLLYGNDYTLSVAKRTIMLKLKIQKQ
;
A
#
# COMPACT_ATOMS: atom_id res chain seq x y z
N THR A 1 5.59 -27.44 -46.37
CA THR A 1 7.03 -27.20 -46.58
C THR A 1 7.55 -28.01 -47.76
N TYR A 2 7.09 -29.24 -47.92
CA TYR A 2 7.56 -30.16 -49.02
C TYR A 2 7.13 -29.71 -50.42
N VAL A 3 5.98 -29.01 -50.50
CA VAL A 3 5.38 -28.57 -51.79
C VAL A 3 6.16 -27.41 -52.43
N ILE A 4 6.90 -26.65 -51.64
CA ILE A 4 7.64 -25.46 -52.10
C ILE A 4 8.99 -25.81 -52.75
N PHE A 5 9.53 -27.05 -52.51
CA PHE A 5 10.86 -27.45 -52.94
C PHE A 5 10.90 -28.41 -54.14
N GLN A 6 9.79 -28.68 -54.85
CA GLN A 6 9.82 -29.46 -56.10
C GLN A 6 9.98 -28.53 -57.31
N PRO A 7 11.11 -28.59 -58.05
CA PRO A 7 11.44 -27.60 -59.09
C PRO A 7 10.75 -27.80 -60.44
N GLU A 8 9.81 -28.73 -60.61
CA GLU A 8 9.34 -29.14 -61.93
C GLU A 8 7.90 -28.77 -62.33
N ILE A 9 7.21 -27.86 -61.68
CA ILE A 9 5.80 -27.59 -62.04
C ILE A 9 5.47 -26.09 -62.16
N PRO A 10 5.79 -25.41 -63.27
CA PRO A 10 5.48 -23.99 -63.44
C PRO A 10 3.97 -23.66 -63.60
N ALA A 11 3.11 -24.62 -63.96
CA ALA A 11 1.66 -24.43 -64.10
C ALA A 11 0.86 -24.58 -62.82
N LEU A 12 1.45 -25.04 -61.71
CA LEU A 12 0.80 -25.30 -60.43
C LEU A 12 1.02 -24.17 -59.42
N GLY A 13 1.79 -23.15 -59.72
CA GLY A 13 2.25 -22.13 -58.78
C GLY A 13 1.14 -21.47 -58.01
N THR A 14 0.08 -21.03 -58.65
CA THR A 14 -1.04 -20.31 -58.00
C THR A 14 -1.85 -21.20 -57.04
N ARG A 15 -2.05 -22.47 -57.35
CA ARG A 15 -2.80 -23.41 -56.49
C ARG A 15 -2.02 -23.77 -55.24
N LEU A 16 -0.71 -23.90 -55.33
CA LEU A 16 0.21 -24.17 -54.23
C LEU A 16 0.23 -22.99 -53.20
N TYR A 17 0.16 -21.76 -53.71
CA TYR A 17 0.06 -20.60 -52.85
C TYR A 17 -1.23 -20.58 -52.01
N TRP A 18 -2.37 -20.98 -52.58
CA TRP A 18 -3.64 -21.05 -51.82
C TRP A 18 -3.62 -22.13 -50.74
N ILE A 19 -2.99 -23.27 -50.97
CA ILE A 19 -2.82 -24.33 -49.96
C ILE A 19 -1.88 -23.87 -48.86
N ALA A 20 -0.76 -23.25 -49.19
CA ALA A 20 0.16 -22.68 -48.21
C ALA A 20 -0.47 -21.57 -47.39
N LEU A 21 -1.30 -20.71 -47.99
CA LEU A 21 -2.03 -19.66 -47.32
C LEU A 21 -3.07 -20.23 -46.32
N GLY A 22 -3.80 -21.30 -46.70
CA GLY A 22 -4.75 -22.00 -45.86
C GLY A 22 -4.07 -22.62 -44.64
N ASN A 23 -2.91 -23.25 -44.83
CA ASN A 23 -2.12 -23.77 -43.70
C ASN A 23 -1.62 -22.66 -42.77
N LEU A 24 -1.08 -21.58 -43.33
CA LEU A 24 -0.66 -20.42 -42.55
C LEU A 24 -1.80 -19.82 -41.73
N ALA A 25 -2.98 -19.66 -42.34
CA ALA A 25 -4.17 -19.14 -41.67
C ALA A 25 -4.62 -20.03 -40.51
N SER A 26 -4.57 -21.37 -40.67
CA SER A 26 -4.92 -22.31 -39.59
C SER A 26 -3.95 -22.23 -38.42
N TYR A 27 -2.64 -22.13 -38.65
CA TYR A 27 -1.63 -21.96 -37.61
C TYR A 27 -1.83 -20.62 -36.84
N LEU A 28 -2.07 -19.54 -37.58
CA LEU A 28 -2.33 -18.24 -36.97
C LEU A 28 -3.61 -18.24 -36.11
N ALA A 29 -4.68 -18.88 -36.59
CA ALA A 29 -5.94 -18.97 -35.86
C ALA A 29 -5.77 -19.71 -34.55
N VAL A 30 -5.03 -20.84 -34.55
CA VAL A 30 -4.76 -21.62 -33.34
C VAL A 30 -3.83 -20.87 -32.38
N ALA A 31 -2.80 -20.19 -32.88
CA ALA A 31 -1.93 -19.35 -32.06
C ALA A 31 -2.71 -18.19 -31.42
N TYR A 32 -3.60 -17.54 -32.17
CA TYR A 32 -4.43 -16.47 -31.68
C TYR A 32 -5.41 -16.98 -30.61
N LEU A 33 -6.04 -18.13 -30.82
CA LEU A 33 -6.93 -18.76 -29.85
C LEU A 33 -6.19 -19.11 -28.57
N ASN A 34 -4.97 -19.62 -28.66
CA ASN A 34 -4.15 -19.90 -27.48
C ASN A 34 -3.86 -18.61 -26.68
N ILE A 35 -3.35 -17.56 -27.35
CA ILE A 35 -2.92 -16.31 -26.73
C ILE A 35 -4.08 -15.55 -26.09
N TYR A 36 -5.22 -15.44 -26.78
CA TYR A 36 -6.31 -14.57 -26.32
C TYR A 36 -7.41 -15.29 -25.52
N VAL A 37 -7.51 -16.62 -25.65
CA VAL A 37 -8.58 -17.39 -24.97
C VAL A 37 -8.02 -18.37 -23.97
N LEU A 38 -7.11 -19.28 -24.38
CA LEU A 38 -6.67 -20.36 -23.49
C LEU A 38 -5.77 -19.86 -22.37
N VAL A 39 -4.79 -19.02 -22.66
CA VAL A 39 -3.85 -18.51 -21.67
C VAL A 39 -4.57 -17.66 -20.61
N PRO A 40 -5.36 -16.62 -20.93
CA PRO A 40 -5.99 -15.78 -19.90
C PRO A 40 -7.09 -16.51 -19.13
N ARG A 41 -7.82 -17.43 -19.76
CA ARG A 41 -8.97 -18.08 -19.15
C ARG A 41 -8.64 -19.28 -18.29
N TYR A 42 -7.59 -20.03 -18.63
CA TYR A 42 -7.23 -21.28 -17.95
C TYR A 42 -5.87 -21.21 -17.28
N LEU A 43 -4.83 -20.76 -17.96
CA LEU A 43 -3.47 -20.75 -17.42
C LEU A 43 -3.32 -19.72 -16.30
N MET A 44 -3.83 -18.48 -16.49
CA MET A 44 -3.77 -17.43 -15.47
C MET A 44 -4.68 -17.71 -14.27
N GLN A 45 -5.74 -18.52 -14.44
CA GLN A 45 -6.60 -18.97 -13.34
C GLN A 45 -6.07 -20.19 -12.59
N LYS A 46 -4.80 -20.59 -12.84
CA LYS A 46 -4.14 -21.75 -12.22
C LYS A 46 -4.82 -23.10 -12.51
N ARG A 47 -5.65 -23.19 -13.55
CA ARG A 47 -6.30 -24.44 -13.99
C ARG A 47 -5.45 -25.17 -15.01
N TYR A 48 -4.28 -25.65 -14.59
CA TYR A 48 -3.26 -26.23 -15.48
C TYR A 48 -3.75 -27.47 -16.23
N LEU A 49 -4.48 -28.37 -15.57
CA LEU A 49 -5.05 -29.57 -16.16
C LEU A 49 -6.02 -29.28 -17.32
N THR A 50 -6.94 -28.34 -17.11
CA THR A 50 -7.88 -27.91 -18.15
C THR A 50 -7.15 -27.22 -19.31
N TYR A 51 -6.11 -26.47 -19.03
CA TYR A 51 -5.29 -25.83 -20.05
C TYR A 51 -4.57 -26.85 -20.92
N THR A 52 -3.89 -27.87 -20.34
CA THR A 52 -3.19 -28.93 -21.08
C THR A 52 -4.14 -29.74 -21.92
N VAL A 53 -5.31 -30.10 -21.41
CA VAL A 53 -6.33 -30.87 -22.20
C VAL A 53 -6.83 -30.01 -23.37
N MET A 54 -7.10 -28.70 -23.16
CA MET A 54 -7.55 -27.83 -24.23
C MET A 54 -6.49 -27.59 -25.31
N ILE A 55 -5.23 -27.42 -24.93
CA ILE A 55 -4.13 -27.34 -25.92
C ILE A 55 -4.07 -28.64 -26.77
N PHE A 56 -4.07 -29.79 -26.10
CA PHE A 56 -4.02 -31.06 -26.80
C PHE A 56 -5.21 -31.21 -27.77
N GLY A 57 -6.42 -30.84 -27.33
CA GLY A 57 -7.61 -30.83 -28.18
C GLY A 57 -7.49 -29.88 -29.39
N THR A 58 -6.99 -28.67 -29.18
CA THR A 58 -6.80 -27.70 -30.29
C THR A 58 -5.77 -28.16 -31.29
N VAL A 59 -4.69 -28.82 -30.85
CA VAL A 59 -3.65 -29.40 -31.75
C VAL A 59 -4.21 -30.57 -32.54
N LEU A 60 -5.02 -31.45 -31.92
CA LEU A 60 -5.69 -32.55 -32.66
C LEU A 60 -6.64 -32.03 -33.74
N VAL A 61 -7.44 -30.99 -33.41
CA VAL A 61 -8.35 -30.37 -34.40
C VAL A 61 -7.53 -29.75 -35.55
N LEU A 62 -6.42 -29.11 -35.24
CA LEU A 62 -5.55 -28.54 -36.28
C LEU A 62 -4.97 -29.61 -37.18
N LEU A 63 -4.47 -30.75 -36.66
CA LEU A 63 -3.99 -31.86 -37.43
C LEU A 63 -5.10 -32.44 -38.31
N TRP A 64 -6.30 -32.57 -37.83
CA TRP A 64 -7.46 -33.02 -38.60
C TRP A 64 -7.78 -32.06 -39.77
N ILE A 65 -7.76 -30.76 -39.54
CA ILE A 65 -7.91 -29.73 -40.60
C ILE A 65 -6.79 -29.87 -41.65
N GLN A 66 -5.56 -30.09 -41.23
CA GLN A 66 -4.43 -30.31 -42.15
C GLN A 66 -4.59 -31.53 -43.00
N THR A 67 -5.11 -32.67 -42.48
CA THR A 67 -5.40 -33.86 -43.30
C THR A 67 -6.41 -33.55 -44.39
N ILE A 68 -7.48 -32.80 -44.08
CA ILE A 68 -8.50 -32.41 -45.07
C ILE A 68 -7.89 -31.49 -46.16
N ILE A 69 -7.04 -30.56 -45.78
CA ILE A 69 -6.36 -29.66 -46.73
C ILE A 69 -5.43 -30.46 -47.65
N GLU A 70 -4.67 -31.40 -47.09
CA GLU A 70 -3.77 -32.27 -47.87
C GLU A 70 -4.50 -33.21 -48.81
N ASP A 71 -5.61 -33.83 -48.38
CA ASP A 71 -6.41 -34.74 -49.22
C ASP A 71 -7.10 -33.97 -50.37
N THR A 72 -7.67 -32.77 -50.06
CA THR A 72 -8.19 -31.90 -51.13
C THR A 72 -7.09 -31.47 -52.10
N ALA A 73 -5.90 -31.15 -51.57
CA ALA A 73 -4.75 -30.80 -52.43
C ALA A 73 -4.30 -31.96 -53.35
N ARG A 74 -4.30 -33.21 -52.86
CA ARG A 74 -3.98 -34.41 -53.65
C ARG A 74 -4.96 -34.62 -54.79
N ILE A 75 -6.26 -34.52 -54.47
CA ILE A 75 -7.32 -34.65 -55.48
C ILE A 75 -7.14 -33.58 -56.59
N TRP A 76 -6.83 -32.38 -56.20
CA TRP A 76 -6.61 -31.25 -57.11
C TRP A 76 -5.36 -31.38 -58.00
N LEU A 77 -4.32 -32.09 -57.48
CA LEU A 77 -3.03 -32.30 -58.12
C LEU A 77 -3.00 -33.58 -58.96
N GLY A 78 -4.04 -34.42 -58.88
CA GLY A 78 -4.11 -35.68 -59.66
C GLY A 78 -3.08 -36.75 -59.30
N GLN A 79 -2.48 -36.67 -58.10
CA GLN A 79 -1.47 -37.63 -57.64
C GLN A 79 -2.13 -38.90 -57.07
N ARG A 80 -1.78 -40.08 -57.59
CA ARG A 80 -2.16 -41.39 -57.06
C ARG A 80 -1.28 -41.75 -55.85
N ALA A 81 -1.90 -42.21 -54.78
CA ALA A 81 -1.19 -42.65 -53.58
C ALA A 81 -0.33 -43.85 -53.81
N GLY A 82 0.98 -43.79 -53.61
CA GLY A 82 1.92 -44.91 -53.59
C GLY A 82 2.37 -45.17 -52.15
N ASN A 83 2.64 -46.47 -51.84
CA ASN A 83 2.92 -46.95 -50.45
C ASN A 83 4.18 -46.35 -49.80
N ILE A 84 5.10 -45.76 -50.53
CA ILE A 84 6.31 -45.07 -50.00
C ILE A 84 5.93 -43.75 -49.34
N LEU A 85 4.78 -43.19 -49.69
CA LEU A 85 4.27 -41.93 -49.13
C LEU A 85 3.83 -42.04 -47.66
N GLU A 86 3.35 -43.20 -47.18
CA GLU A 86 2.79 -43.34 -45.83
C GLU A 86 3.82 -43.04 -44.73
N ALA A 87 5.04 -43.54 -44.83
CA ALA A 87 6.07 -43.24 -43.81
C ALA A 87 6.51 -41.79 -43.79
N VAL A 88 6.56 -41.12 -44.94
CA VAL A 88 6.88 -39.69 -45.06
C VAL A 88 5.75 -38.84 -44.49
N PHE A 89 4.48 -39.27 -44.66
CA PHE A 89 3.34 -38.58 -44.09
C PHE A 89 3.33 -38.64 -42.57
N ILE A 90 3.56 -39.82 -41.97
CA ILE A 90 3.63 -39.97 -40.50
C ILE A 90 4.72 -39.05 -39.93
N LEU A 91 5.89 -39.02 -40.58
CA LEU A 91 6.99 -38.14 -40.15
C LEU A 91 6.61 -36.65 -40.23
N ASN A 92 5.89 -36.28 -41.29
CA ASN A 92 5.43 -34.88 -41.47
C ASN A 92 4.39 -34.47 -40.41
N TYR A 93 3.45 -35.36 -40.04
CA TYR A 93 2.50 -35.13 -38.94
C TYR A 93 3.20 -35.00 -37.60
N ILE A 94 4.18 -35.85 -37.31
CA ILE A 94 4.97 -35.76 -36.06
C ILE A 94 5.73 -34.44 -36.02
N SER A 95 6.36 -34.04 -37.12
CA SER A 95 7.07 -32.77 -37.23
C SER A 95 6.14 -31.57 -37.05
N SER A 96 4.96 -31.57 -37.69
CA SER A 96 3.95 -30.50 -37.55
C SER A 96 3.41 -30.41 -36.14
N PHE A 97 3.11 -31.57 -35.52
CA PHE A 97 2.66 -31.62 -34.11
C PHE A 97 3.72 -31.03 -33.19
N ALA A 98 4.98 -31.43 -33.33
CA ALA A 98 6.08 -30.93 -32.51
C ALA A 98 6.27 -29.42 -32.68
N THR A 99 6.26 -28.93 -33.93
CA THR A 99 6.46 -27.51 -34.24
C THR A 99 5.34 -26.63 -33.66
N VAL A 100 4.07 -27.03 -33.85
CA VAL A 100 2.92 -26.28 -33.33
C VAL A 100 2.92 -26.25 -31.80
N THR A 101 3.18 -27.40 -31.18
CA THR A 101 3.25 -27.50 -29.72
C THR A 101 4.37 -26.62 -29.17
N LEU A 102 5.54 -26.61 -29.78
CA LEU A 102 6.67 -25.78 -29.37
C LEU A 102 6.34 -24.27 -29.49
N CYS A 103 5.74 -23.87 -30.60
CA CYS A 103 5.31 -22.47 -30.80
C CYS A 103 4.27 -22.03 -29.78
N MET A 104 3.29 -22.89 -29.46
CA MET A 104 2.27 -22.60 -28.46
C MET A 104 2.87 -22.48 -27.07
N LEU A 105 3.78 -23.37 -26.68
CA LEU A 105 4.47 -23.28 -25.40
C LEU A 105 5.31 -22.01 -25.29
N GLY A 106 6.06 -21.66 -26.32
CA GLY A 106 6.87 -20.45 -26.38
C GLY A 106 6.01 -19.16 -26.19
N GLY A 107 4.91 -19.10 -26.95
CA GLY A 107 3.96 -17.97 -26.80
C GLY A 107 3.35 -17.88 -25.40
N SER A 108 2.98 -19.03 -24.82
CA SER A 108 2.41 -19.09 -23.47
C SER A 108 3.41 -18.66 -22.38
N ILE A 109 4.65 -19.11 -22.48
CA ILE A 109 5.73 -18.73 -21.55
C ILE A 109 5.96 -17.21 -21.59
N THR A 110 6.01 -16.62 -22.79
CA THR A 110 6.21 -15.17 -22.94
C THR A 110 5.12 -14.36 -22.22
N ILE A 111 3.85 -14.77 -22.36
CA ILE A 111 2.72 -14.08 -21.70
C ILE A 111 2.78 -14.24 -20.19
N VAL A 112 3.07 -15.45 -19.70
CA VAL A 112 3.19 -15.73 -18.27
C VAL A 112 4.33 -14.92 -17.65
N LEU A 113 5.50 -14.85 -18.31
CA LEU A 113 6.62 -14.04 -17.86
C LEU A 113 6.27 -12.56 -17.81
N LYS A 114 5.62 -12.04 -18.86
CA LYS A 114 5.18 -10.63 -18.87
C LYS A 114 4.22 -10.34 -17.73
N HIS A 115 3.26 -11.21 -17.48
CA HIS A 115 2.31 -11.06 -16.38
C HIS A 115 3.01 -11.12 -15.02
N TRP A 116 3.90 -12.11 -14.81
CA TRP A 116 4.69 -12.25 -13.60
C TRP A 116 5.54 -11.01 -13.33
N MET A 117 6.22 -10.47 -14.34
CA MET A 117 7.00 -9.24 -14.21
C MET A 117 6.11 -8.04 -13.82
N THR A 118 4.92 -7.93 -14.42
CA THR A 118 3.99 -6.83 -14.10
C THR A 118 3.49 -6.92 -12.66
N GLU A 119 3.09 -8.12 -12.21
CA GLU A 119 2.64 -8.33 -10.82
C GLU A 119 3.78 -8.12 -9.81
N ASN A 120 4.98 -8.60 -10.12
CA ASN A 120 6.15 -8.39 -9.25
C ASN A 120 6.51 -6.90 -9.11
N ASN A 121 6.44 -6.13 -10.21
CA ASN A 121 6.63 -4.69 -10.18
C ASN A 121 5.56 -3.98 -9.34
N ARG A 122 4.32 -4.45 -9.40
CA ARG A 122 3.23 -3.92 -8.61
C ARG A 122 3.43 -4.17 -7.11
N VAL A 123 3.85 -5.39 -6.74
CA VAL A 123 4.21 -5.73 -5.35
C VAL A 123 5.33 -4.84 -4.85
N ASN A 124 6.41 -4.67 -5.62
CA ASN A 124 7.53 -3.81 -5.25
C ASN A 124 7.13 -2.33 -5.10
N GLN A 125 6.19 -1.85 -5.93
CA GLN A 125 5.66 -0.48 -5.78
C GLN A 125 4.84 -0.31 -4.50
N LEU A 126 3.98 -1.28 -4.17
CA LEU A 126 3.20 -1.26 -2.93
C LEU A 126 4.11 -1.30 -1.70
N GLU A 127 5.15 -2.11 -1.71
CA GLU A 127 6.14 -2.17 -0.64
C GLU A 127 6.88 -0.83 -0.46
N ARG A 128 7.29 -0.19 -1.56
CA ARG A 128 7.91 1.15 -1.51
C ARG A 128 6.97 2.20 -0.92
N ILE A 129 5.70 2.20 -1.35
CA ILE A 129 4.69 3.13 -0.83
C ILE A 129 4.46 2.87 0.67
N HIS A 130 4.42 1.61 1.08
CA HIS A 130 4.26 1.25 2.50
C HIS A 130 5.43 1.76 3.34
N VAL A 131 6.67 1.47 2.94
CA VAL A 131 7.88 1.96 3.63
C VAL A 131 7.93 3.50 3.65
N GLN A 132 7.59 4.15 2.55
CA GLN A 132 7.53 5.61 2.50
C GLN A 132 6.47 6.17 3.45
N SER A 133 5.30 5.55 3.52
CA SER A 133 4.23 5.93 4.46
C SER A 133 4.65 5.75 5.90
N GLU A 134 5.37 4.67 6.24
CA GLU A 134 5.93 4.47 7.57
C GLU A 134 6.97 5.54 7.93
N VAL A 135 7.85 5.89 7.00
CA VAL A 135 8.84 6.96 7.20
C VAL A 135 8.15 8.32 7.39
N GLU A 136 7.11 8.61 6.62
CA GLU A 136 6.33 9.84 6.79
C GLU A 136 5.58 9.88 8.12
N GLN A 137 5.02 8.76 8.56
CA GLN A 137 4.43 8.65 9.90
C GLN A 137 5.46 8.89 11.00
N LEU A 138 6.66 8.31 10.90
CA LEU A 138 7.74 8.53 11.85
C LEU A 138 8.19 10.00 11.87
N LYS A 139 8.29 10.64 10.70
CA LYS A 139 8.62 12.08 10.61
C LYS A 139 7.52 12.96 11.19
N ALA A 140 6.25 12.60 11.02
CA ALA A 140 5.11 13.36 11.55
C ALA A 140 4.99 13.27 13.08
N GLN A 141 5.62 12.27 13.71
CA GLN A 141 5.68 12.17 15.18
C GLN A 141 6.54 13.24 15.82
N VAL A 142 7.55 13.75 15.10
CA VAL A 142 8.39 14.85 15.56
C VAL A 142 7.85 16.15 14.96
N ASN A 143 7.46 17.11 15.81
CA ASN A 143 7.08 18.44 15.33
C ASN A 143 8.34 19.24 14.97
N PRO A 144 8.70 19.36 13.64
CA PRO A 144 9.94 19.99 13.25
C PRO A 144 9.96 21.47 13.60
N GLN A 145 8.79 22.14 13.59
CA GLN A 145 8.69 23.56 13.90
C GLN A 145 9.02 23.83 15.36
N LEU A 146 8.47 23.02 16.29
CA LEU A 146 8.80 23.11 17.70
C LEU A 146 10.30 22.88 17.94
N LEU A 147 10.87 21.84 17.31
CA LEU A 147 12.29 21.54 17.42
C LEU A 147 13.16 22.73 17.00
N PHE A 148 12.91 23.30 15.80
CA PHE A 148 13.64 24.47 15.33
C PHE A 148 13.48 25.68 16.26
N ASN A 149 12.28 25.93 16.74
CA ASN A 149 11.98 27.05 17.62
C ASN A 149 12.74 26.91 18.95
N VAL A 150 12.68 25.73 19.58
CA VAL A 150 13.40 25.44 20.83
C VAL A 150 14.91 25.56 20.66
N LEU A 151 15.50 24.97 19.58
CA LEU A 151 16.93 25.05 19.32
C LEU A 151 17.40 26.50 19.09
N ASN A 152 16.67 27.29 18.32
CA ASN A 152 16.99 28.69 18.09
C ASN A 152 16.94 29.51 19.38
N ARG A 153 15.90 29.31 20.22
CA ARG A 153 15.81 29.97 21.51
C ARG A 153 16.94 29.56 22.45
N THR A 154 17.24 28.26 22.52
CA THR A 154 18.36 27.75 23.31
C THR A 154 19.70 28.34 22.89
N ALA A 155 19.95 28.52 21.59
CA ALA A 155 21.17 29.15 21.09
C ALA A 155 21.32 30.60 21.53
N VAL A 156 20.22 31.34 21.64
CA VAL A 156 20.20 32.71 22.19
C VAL A 156 20.46 32.70 23.69
N LEU A 157 19.71 31.86 24.45
CA LEU A 157 19.83 31.74 25.90
C LEU A 157 21.20 31.22 26.36
N ALA A 158 21.87 30.39 25.55
CA ALA A 158 23.19 29.87 25.88
C ALA A 158 24.26 30.96 26.15
N LYS A 159 24.05 32.16 25.60
CA LYS A 159 24.95 33.30 25.80
C LYS A 159 24.60 34.10 27.07
N SER A 160 23.35 34.22 27.42
CA SER A 160 22.85 35.02 28.56
C SER A 160 22.61 34.19 29.81
N GLU A 161 21.98 33.04 29.67
CA GLU A 161 21.50 32.17 30.74
C GLU A 161 21.83 30.69 30.48
N PRO A 162 23.08 30.25 30.62
CA PRO A 162 23.55 28.90 30.22
C PRO A 162 22.85 27.76 30.97
N LYS A 163 22.44 27.98 32.23
CA LYS A 163 21.71 27.00 33.03
C LYS A 163 20.32 26.73 32.50
N GLU A 164 19.61 27.78 32.11
CA GLU A 164 18.27 27.69 31.54
C GLU A 164 18.30 27.04 30.15
N ALA A 165 19.29 27.41 29.32
CA ALA A 165 19.55 26.76 28.04
C ALA A 165 19.80 25.24 28.18
N SER A 166 20.59 24.83 29.20
CA SER A 166 20.82 23.43 29.50
C SER A 166 19.54 22.70 29.93
N GLY A 167 18.70 23.33 30.74
CA GLY A 167 17.38 22.79 31.14
C GLY A 167 16.48 22.54 29.92
N MET A 168 16.36 23.52 29.02
CA MET A 168 15.60 23.39 27.78
C MET A 168 16.06 22.22 26.91
N LEU A 169 17.37 22.00 26.79
CA LEU A 169 17.93 20.87 26.01
C LEU A 169 17.60 19.53 26.65
N LEU A 170 17.60 19.45 28.00
CA LEU A 170 17.20 18.22 28.70
C LEU A 170 15.72 17.92 28.50
N GLU A 171 14.84 18.91 28.62
CA GLU A 171 13.40 18.74 28.38
C GLU A 171 13.14 18.34 26.91
N LEU A 172 13.81 18.99 25.96
CA LEU A 172 13.74 18.63 24.54
C LEU A 172 14.21 17.16 24.30
N SER A 173 15.32 16.77 24.93
CA SER A 173 15.84 15.41 24.82
C SER A 173 14.83 14.39 25.37
N GLN A 174 14.17 14.67 26.50
CA GLN A 174 13.16 13.78 27.08
C GLN A 174 11.93 13.68 26.17
N MET A 175 11.49 14.81 25.61
CA MET A 175 10.36 14.84 24.67
C MET A 175 10.68 14.04 23.41
N LEU A 176 11.85 14.22 22.81
CA LEU A 176 12.28 13.46 21.62
C LEU A 176 12.42 11.97 21.92
N ARG A 177 12.94 11.61 23.09
CA ARG A 177 13.02 10.21 23.50
C ARG A 177 11.65 9.55 23.58
N TYR A 178 10.67 10.24 24.19
CA TYR A 178 9.29 9.76 24.22
C TYR A 178 8.72 9.56 22.80
N GLN A 179 8.88 10.55 21.92
CA GLN A 179 8.38 10.49 20.55
C GLN A 179 9.03 9.37 19.72
N LEU A 180 10.33 9.11 19.89
CA LEU A 180 11.05 8.10 19.11
C LEU A 180 10.84 6.67 19.62
N TYR A 181 10.79 6.48 20.94
CA TYR A 181 10.77 5.14 21.54
C TYR A 181 9.39 4.72 22.06
N ASP A 182 8.70 5.62 22.76
CA ASP A 182 7.42 5.25 23.39
C ASP A 182 6.26 5.33 22.39
N CYS A 183 6.29 6.27 21.43
CA CYS A 183 5.27 6.36 20.39
C CYS A 183 5.25 5.19 19.41
N SER A 184 6.31 4.37 19.35
CA SER A 184 6.33 3.14 18.55
C SER A 184 5.55 1.98 19.18
N ARG A 185 5.17 2.10 20.45
CA ARG A 185 4.42 1.09 21.19
C ARG A 185 2.91 1.24 20.93
N LYS A 186 2.18 0.15 21.08
CA LYS A 186 0.70 0.18 20.96
C LYS A 186 0.04 0.96 22.08
N ALA A 187 0.63 0.98 23.26
CA ALA A 187 0.15 1.69 24.44
C ALA A 187 1.29 2.10 25.36
N VAL A 188 1.13 3.20 26.06
CA VAL A 188 2.07 3.76 27.04
C VAL A 188 1.33 4.05 28.36
N LEU A 189 2.07 4.17 29.46
CA LEU A 189 1.48 4.57 30.74
C LEU A 189 0.91 5.98 30.65
N LEU A 190 -0.27 6.20 31.24
CA LEU A 190 -0.90 7.54 31.29
C LEU A 190 0.04 8.57 31.97
N LYS A 191 0.80 8.14 32.99
CA LYS A 191 1.81 8.98 33.60
C LYS A 191 2.87 9.48 32.62
N ALA A 192 3.37 8.60 31.72
CA ALA A 192 4.36 8.98 30.70
C ALA A 192 3.79 9.98 29.68
N GLU A 193 2.51 9.85 29.33
CA GLU A 193 1.80 10.80 28.46
C GLU A 193 1.64 12.16 29.15
N ILE A 194 1.30 12.18 30.46
CA ILE A 194 1.18 13.40 31.26
C ILE A 194 2.56 14.10 31.36
N ASP A 195 3.63 13.37 31.64
CA ASP A 195 4.98 13.91 31.72
C ASP A 195 5.43 14.50 30.37
N PHE A 196 5.09 13.82 29.27
CA PHE A 196 5.34 14.32 27.91
C PHE A 196 4.60 15.65 27.63
N LEU A 197 3.31 15.74 27.99
CA LEU A 197 2.52 16.98 27.82
C LEU A 197 3.03 18.12 28.69
N THR A 198 3.50 17.81 29.90
CA THR A 198 4.11 18.81 30.79
C THR A 198 5.39 19.37 30.17
N ASN A 199 6.28 18.51 29.67
CA ASN A 199 7.51 18.94 28.99
C ASN A 199 7.20 19.73 27.71
N TYR A 200 6.16 19.33 26.95
CA TYR A 200 5.71 20.05 25.77
C TYR A 200 5.26 21.48 26.11
N LEU A 201 4.42 21.63 27.14
CA LEU A 201 3.95 22.96 27.58
C LEU A 201 5.06 23.81 28.18
N ALA A 202 6.02 23.21 28.89
CA ALA A 202 7.20 23.92 29.41
C ALA A 202 8.02 24.51 28.27
N LEU A 203 8.31 23.72 27.23
CA LEU A 203 9.06 24.20 26.06
C LEU A 203 8.32 25.31 25.30
N GLU A 204 7.01 25.16 25.10
CA GLU A 204 6.17 26.18 24.45
C GLU A 204 6.08 27.48 25.30
N GLN A 205 6.01 27.38 26.62
CA GLN A 205 6.02 28.51 27.52
C GLN A 205 7.33 29.31 27.44
N VAL A 206 8.48 28.62 27.53
CA VAL A 206 9.80 29.29 27.45
C VAL A 206 10.02 29.90 26.06
N TYR A 207 9.49 29.27 25.00
CA TYR A 207 9.58 29.84 23.65
C TYR A 207 8.79 31.13 23.50
N SER A 208 7.54 31.15 23.97
CA SER A 208 6.58 32.22 23.66
C SER A 208 6.45 33.29 24.75
N HIS A 209 6.63 32.92 26.02
CA HIS A 209 6.33 33.74 27.22
C HIS A 209 4.91 34.31 27.19
N ARG A 210 3.94 33.64 26.53
CA ARG A 210 2.58 34.15 26.32
C ARG A 210 1.52 33.50 27.20
N PHE A 211 1.86 32.44 27.90
CA PHE A 211 0.90 31.76 28.76
C PHE A 211 1.59 31.12 29.97
N GLN A 212 0.80 30.83 31.00
CA GLN A 212 1.12 29.92 32.09
C GLN A 212 0.34 28.63 31.91
N TYR A 213 0.84 27.52 32.48
CA TYR A 213 0.12 26.27 32.44
C TYR A 213 0.10 25.60 33.81
N THR A 214 -0.97 24.82 34.05
CA THR A 214 -1.13 23.95 35.20
C THR A 214 -1.47 22.53 34.71
N VAL A 215 -0.82 21.55 35.29
CA VAL A 215 -1.14 20.15 35.00
C VAL A 215 -1.43 19.44 36.30
N SER A 216 -2.63 18.92 36.45
CA SER A 216 -3.06 18.15 37.60
C SER A 216 -3.51 16.77 37.21
N ALA A 217 -3.23 15.78 38.06
CA ALA A 217 -3.62 14.41 37.84
C ALA A 217 -4.08 13.78 39.17
N GLU A 218 -5.29 13.26 39.16
CA GLU A 218 -5.90 12.61 40.32
C GLU A 218 -6.25 11.16 40.01
N GLY A 219 -6.05 10.26 40.97
CA GLY A 219 -6.31 8.82 40.84
C GLY A 219 -5.11 7.98 40.45
N GLU A 220 -5.34 6.74 40.03
CA GLU A 220 -4.28 5.73 39.77
C GLU A 220 -3.67 5.86 38.37
N VAL A 221 -3.05 6.99 38.04
CA VAL A 221 -2.45 7.26 36.71
C VAL A 221 -1.29 6.30 36.33
N HIS A 222 -0.65 5.66 37.32
CA HIS A 222 0.51 4.79 37.13
C HIS A 222 0.18 3.37 36.63
N ARG A 223 -1.12 3.01 36.58
CA ARG A 223 -1.56 1.66 36.19
C ARG A 223 -2.37 1.63 34.92
N ILE A 224 -2.57 2.77 34.28
CA ILE A 224 -3.42 2.90 33.12
C ILE A 224 -2.55 3.04 31.87
N PHE A 225 -2.90 2.28 30.84
CA PHE A 225 -2.30 2.38 29.52
C PHE A 225 -3.22 3.09 28.55
N VAL A 226 -2.64 4.00 27.76
CA VAL A 226 -3.32 4.77 26.72
C VAL A 226 -2.51 4.73 25.41
N PRO A 227 -3.13 4.91 24.26
CA PRO A 227 -2.39 5.09 23.01
C PRO A 227 -1.48 6.32 23.11
N PRO A 228 -0.24 6.26 22.61
CA PRO A 228 0.68 7.39 22.66
C PRO A 228 0.16 8.59 21.86
N LEU A 229 0.50 9.81 22.34
CA LEU A 229 0.10 11.08 21.74
C LEU A 229 -1.43 11.23 21.59
N LEU A 230 -2.19 10.64 22.53
CA LEU A 230 -3.65 10.69 22.49
C LEU A 230 -4.18 12.09 22.82
N PHE A 231 -3.60 12.74 23.82
CA PHE A 231 -4.05 14.04 24.33
C PHE A 231 -3.34 15.24 23.70
N LEU A 232 -2.17 15.00 23.07
CA LEU A 232 -1.36 16.05 22.46
C LEU A 232 -2.14 16.96 21.48
N PRO A 233 -2.98 16.45 20.55
CA PRO A 233 -3.67 17.30 19.59
C PRO A 233 -4.63 18.31 20.25
N PHE A 234 -5.19 17.97 21.40
CA PHE A 234 -6.08 18.88 22.16
C PHE A 234 -5.27 20.01 22.78
N VAL A 235 -4.11 19.70 23.35
CA VAL A 235 -3.19 20.66 23.94
C VAL A 235 -2.61 21.58 22.87
N GLN A 236 -2.18 21.01 21.72
CA GLN A 236 -1.68 21.81 20.59
C GLN A 236 -2.72 22.80 20.08
N GLN A 237 -3.96 22.37 19.94
CA GLN A 237 -5.04 23.25 19.50
C GLN A 237 -5.26 24.40 20.50
N SER A 238 -5.20 24.12 21.80
CA SER A 238 -5.34 25.15 22.85
C SER A 238 -4.19 26.17 22.79
N VAL A 239 -2.95 25.72 22.58
CA VAL A 239 -1.76 26.59 22.40
C VAL A 239 -1.93 27.48 21.17
N ILE A 240 -2.38 26.94 20.03
CA ILE A 240 -2.63 27.69 18.80
C ILE A 240 -3.68 28.79 19.03
N GLN A 241 -4.75 28.50 19.79
CA GLN A 241 -5.80 29.50 20.07
C GLN A 241 -5.31 30.65 20.94
N ILE A 242 -4.42 30.37 21.89
CA ILE A 242 -3.78 31.44 22.69
C ILE A 242 -2.85 32.29 21.83
N TYR A 243 -2.07 31.65 20.92
CA TYR A 243 -1.15 32.41 20.05
C TYR A 243 -1.86 33.31 19.05
N SER A 244 -3.11 33.03 18.74
CA SER A 244 -3.92 33.85 17.81
C SER A 244 -4.27 35.20 18.34
N GLN A 245 -4.08 35.45 19.67
CA GLN A 245 -4.35 36.74 20.32
C GLN A 245 -3.10 37.29 21.02
N PRO A 246 -2.90 38.61 21.05
CA PRO A 246 -1.73 39.24 21.67
C PRO A 246 -1.89 39.42 23.21
N VAL A 247 -2.70 38.57 23.84
CA VAL A 247 -3.01 38.66 25.30
C VAL A 247 -2.39 37.45 25.99
N PHE A 248 -1.86 37.66 27.21
CA PHE A 248 -1.33 36.57 28.05
C PHE A 248 -2.46 35.63 28.48
N GLY A 249 -2.26 34.33 28.36
CA GLY A 249 -3.26 33.32 28.66
C GLY A 249 -2.83 32.29 29.71
N SER A 250 -3.75 31.38 30.06
CA SER A 250 -3.47 30.20 30.86
C SER A 250 -3.99 28.94 30.18
N ILE A 251 -3.33 27.81 30.43
CA ILE A 251 -3.76 26.47 30.01
C ILE A 251 -3.80 25.57 31.22
N ASP A 252 -4.96 24.96 31.47
CA ASP A 252 -5.13 24.04 32.58
C ASP A 252 -5.47 22.66 32.06
N LEU A 253 -4.62 21.68 32.37
CA LEU A 253 -4.82 20.27 32.06
C LEU A 253 -5.18 19.52 33.32
N ASN A 254 -6.34 18.90 33.35
CA ASN A 254 -6.81 18.09 34.47
C ASN A 254 -7.10 16.67 34.02
N PHE A 255 -6.42 15.70 34.64
CA PHE A 255 -6.64 14.28 34.46
C PHE A 255 -7.29 13.71 35.72
N HIS A 256 -8.46 13.17 35.58
CA HIS A 256 -9.15 12.48 36.69
C HIS A 256 -9.38 11.00 36.28
N VAL A 257 -8.84 10.10 37.10
CA VAL A 257 -8.94 8.65 36.87
C VAL A 257 -9.84 8.06 37.97
N ASN A 258 -10.95 7.50 37.54
CA ASN A 258 -11.87 6.80 38.40
C ASN A 258 -12.12 5.36 37.91
N GLY A 259 -11.44 4.40 38.51
CA GLY A 259 -11.51 2.99 38.12
C GLY A 259 -11.08 2.78 36.67
N ASN A 260 -12.05 2.46 35.78
CA ASN A 260 -11.81 2.21 34.36
C ASN A 260 -12.13 3.43 33.47
N GLU A 261 -12.36 4.57 34.03
CA GLU A 261 -12.70 5.79 33.27
C GLU A 261 -11.61 6.85 33.45
N ILE A 262 -11.14 7.42 32.35
CA ILE A 262 -10.29 8.60 32.34
C ILE A 262 -11.15 9.78 31.89
N GLN A 263 -11.14 10.84 32.68
CA GLN A 263 -11.65 12.15 32.29
C GLN A 263 -10.48 13.10 32.13
N PHE A 264 -10.27 13.56 30.88
CA PHE A 264 -9.32 14.61 30.56
C PHE A 264 -10.07 15.90 30.27
N VAL A 265 -9.64 16.97 30.90
CA VAL A 265 -10.16 18.30 30.67
C VAL A 265 -9.00 19.23 30.34
N CYS A 266 -9.09 19.89 29.21
CA CYS A 266 -8.17 20.94 28.80
C CYS A 266 -8.95 22.22 28.66
N SER A 267 -8.65 23.22 29.50
CA SER A 267 -9.25 24.54 29.46
C SER A 267 -8.17 25.61 29.26
N PHE A 268 -8.54 26.69 28.59
CA PHE A 268 -7.67 27.85 28.40
C PHE A 268 -8.47 29.13 28.47
N ASP A 269 -7.80 30.21 28.85
CA ASP A 269 -8.37 31.56 28.81
C ASP A 269 -7.73 32.42 27.70
N ASN A 270 -8.29 33.56 27.43
CA ASN A 270 -7.73 34.58 26.53
C ASN A 270 -7.29 34.09 25.14
N GLY A 271 -8.00 33.07 24.58
CA GLY A 271 -7.79 32.57 23.20
C GLY A 271 -9.06 32.72 22.36
N ASN A 272 -8.94 32.41 21.08
CA ASN A 272 -10.09 32.29 20.20
C ASN A 272 -10.96 31.09 20.62
N LEU A 273 -12.21 31.08 20.14
CA LEU A 273 -13.14 30.00 20.43
C LEU A 273 -12.76 28.75 19.60
N LEU A 274 -12.89 27.59 20.21
CA LEU A 274 -12.73 26.30 19.55
C LEU A 274 -13.93 26.03 18.64
N HIS A 275 -13.63 25.51 17.43
CA HIS A 275 -14.64 25.01 16.53
C HIS A 275 -14.67 23.47 16.58
N PRO A 276 -15.85 22.82 16.62
CA PRO A 276 -15.96 21.36 16.63
C PRO A 276 -15.30 20.68 15.44
N ASP A 277 -15.19 21.38 14.30
CA ASP A 277 -14.57 20.88 13.07
C ASP A 277 -13.05 20.73 13.17
N ASP A 278 -12.41 21.50 14.06
CA ASP A 278 -10.96 21.41 14.32
C ASP A 278 -10.55 20.02 14.82
N PHE A 279 -11.50 19.26 15.36
CA PHE A 279 -11.29 17.95 15.95
C PHE A 279 -11.81 16.78 15.09
N SER A 280 -12.14 16.99 13.84
CA SER A 280 -12.71 15.96 12.95
C SER A 280 -11.79 14.74 12.80
N LYS A 281 -10.49 14.96 12.56
CA LYS A 281 -9.48 13.89 12.45
C LYS A 281 -9.30 13.13 13.77
N ILE A 282 -9.34 13.86 14.90
CA ILE A 282 -9.20 13.27 16.24
C ILE A 282 -10.42 12.43 16.57
N ARG A 283 -11.63 12.90 16.25
CA ARG A 283 -12.87 12.13 16.42
C ARG A 283 -12.81 10.81 15.62
N GLN A 284 -12.31 10.84 14.40
CA GLN A 284 -12.14 9.63 13.59
C GLN A 284 -11.15 8.66 14.25
N ARG A 285 -10.02 9.16 14.76
CA ARG A 285 -9.03 8.35 15.49
C ARG A 285 -9.63 7.74 16.76
N LEU A 286 -10.36 8.52 17.55
CA LEU A 286 -11.02 8.04 18.77
C LEU A 286 -12.09 6.99 18.46
N LYS A 287 -12.87 7.16 17.40
CA LYS A 287 -13.85 6.16 16.94
C LYS A 287 -13.21 4.84 16.54
N LEU A 288 -12.04 4.87 15.89
CA LEU A 288 -11.29 3.66 15.54
C LEU A 288 -10.70 2.95 16.77
N LEU A 289 -10.24 3.71 17.78
CA LEU A 289 -9.58 3.15 18.97
C LEU A 289 -10.56 2.68 20.03
N TYR A 290 -11.67 3.41 20.25
CA TYR A 290 -12.60 3.20 21.37
C TYR A 290 -14.03 2.89 20.95
N GLY A 291 -14.35 2.92 19.64
CA GLY A 291 -15.72 2.65 19.16
C GLY A 291 -16.73 3.64 19.75
N ASN A 292 -17.57 3.16 20.64
CA ASN A 292 -18.58 3.95 21.35
C ASN A 292 -18.20 4.26 22.81
N ASP A 293 -17.03 3.80 23.28
CA ASP A 293 -16.56 3.92 24.66
C ASP A 293 -15.85 5.25 24.94
N TYR A 294 -16.14 6.31 24.17
CA TYR A 294 -15.63 7.65 24.42
C TYR A 294 -16.71 8.70 24.29
N THR A 295 -16.52 9.82 24.99
CA THR A 295 -17.33 11.03 24.86
C THR A 295 -16.40 12.23 24.72
N LEU A 296 -16.50 12.97 23.60
CA LEU A 296 -15.75 14.19 23.35
C LEU A 296 -16.71 15.38 23.31
N SER A 297 -16.60 16.27 24.27
CA SER A 297 -17.33 17.54 24.34
C SER A 297 -16.35 18.70 24.14
N VAL A 298 -16.67 19.57 23.20
CA VAL A 298 -15.89 20.77 22.90
C VAL A 298 -16.80 21.96 23.15
N ALA A 299 -16.48 22.76 24.15
CA ALA A 299 -17.19 23.98 24.53
C ALA A 299 -16.23 25.16 24.40
N LYS A 300 -16.71 26.27 23.98
CA LYS A 300 -15.97 27.55 23.72
C LYS A 300 -14.45 27.56 23.94
N ARG A 301 -13.97 27.25 25.15
CA ARG A 301 -12.55 27.26 25.56
C ARG A 301 -12.19 26.05 26.43
N THR A 302 -13.02 25.02 26.39
CA THR A 302 -12.82 23.80 27.19
C THR A 302 -13.06 22.58 26.34
N ILE A 303 -12.14 21.64 26.40
CA ILE A 303 -12.23 20.33 25.77
C ILE A 303 -12.36 19.32 26.89
N MET A 304 -13.37 18.49 26.84
CA MET A 304 -13.56 17.39 27.78
C MET A 304 -13.60 16.06 26.99
N LEU A 305 -12.68 15.16 27.30
CA LEU A 305 -12.65 13.81 26.78
C LEU A 305 -12.83 12.80 27.92
N LYS A 306 -13.85 11.97 27.81
CA LYS A 306 -14.06 10.82 28.70
C LYS A 306 -13.80 9.54 27.91
N LEU A 307 -13.03 8.65 28.49
CA LEU A 307 -12.64 7.37 27.91
C LEU A 307 -12.94 6.24 28.88
N LYS A 308 -13.60 5.19 28.40
CA LYS A 308 -13.71 3.92 29.13
C LYS A 308 -12.59 3.01 28.72
N ILE A 309 -11.77 2.59 29.67
CA ILE A 309 -10.64 1.70 29.44
C ILE A 309 -11.12 0.27 29.67
N GLN A 310 -10.94 -0.59 28.66
CA GLN A 310 -11.09 -2.01 28.86
C GLN A 310 -9.87 -2.52 29.64
N LYS A 311 -10.07 -3.20 30.76
CA LYS A 311 -8.99 -3.95 31.43
C LYS A 311 -8.46 -4.99 30.45
N GLN A 312 -7.20 -4.84 30.00
CA GLN A 312 -6.44 -5.93 29.37
C GLN A 312 -6.02 -6.95 30.42
#